data_ded8a52a42a2b53d7ed510dd199d7889
#
_entry.id   ded8a52a42a2b53d7ed510dd199d7889
#
_cell.length_a   1.000
_cell.length_b   1.000
_cell.length_c   1.000
_cell.angle_alpha   90.00
_cell.angle_beta   90.00
_cell.angle_gamma   90.00
#
_symmetry.space_group_name_H-M   'P 1'
#
loop_
_entity.id
_entity.type
_entity.pdbx_description
1 polymer ?
#
loop_
_entity_poly.entity_id
_entity_poly.type
_entity_poly.pdbx_seq_one_letter_code
_entity_poly.pdbx_strand_id
1 'polypeptide(L)' 'MTSLNNRLAEFIVDRFPDDELPVELLCVDHNGTYVVPFPCHRVDNAWRNVATQEVIEAEVAGWRLRN' A
#
# COMPACT_ATOMS: atom_id res chain seq x y z
N MET A 1 -13.96 10.72 -15.42
CA MET A 1 -12.71 10.34 -15.68
C MET A 1 -11.93 9.84 -14.50
N THR A 2 -11.29 8.81 -14.70
CA THR A 2 -10.49 8.27 -13.67
C THR A 2 -9.26 9.10 -13.48
N SER A 3 -8.89 9.29 -12.28
CA SER A 3 -7.76 10.11 -12.03
C SER A 3 -7.05 9.61 -10.80
N LEU A 4 -5.90 10.19 -10.57
CA LEU A 4 -5.14 9.93 -9.37
C LEU A 4 -5.99 10.22 -8.13
N ASN A 5 -6.78 11.27 -8.17
CA ASN A 5 -7.61 11.63 -7.02
C ASN A 5 -8.63 10.55 -6.70
N ASN A 6 -9.24 9.95 -7.72
CA ASN A 6 -10.18 8.85 -7.46
C ASN A 6 -9.48 7.65 -6.86
N ARG A 7 -8.29 7.35 -7.35
CA ARG A 7 -7.52 6.22 -6.83
C ARG A 7 -7.16 6.45 -5.38
N LEU A 8 -6.68 7.65 -5.06
CA LEU A 8 -6.31 7.97 -3.68
C LEU A 8 -7.51 7.95 -2.75
N ALA A 9 -8.69 8.32 -3.25
CA ALA A 9 -9.89 8.33 -2.42
C ALA A 9 -10.29 6.94 -1.96
N GLU A 10 -9.83 5.89 -2.65
CA GLU A 10 -10.13 4.52 -2.29
C GLU A 10 -9.16 3.95 -1.25
N PHE A 11 -8.11 4.69 -0.93
CA PHE A 11 -7.07 4.20 -0.04
C PHE A 11 -6.97 5.08 1.20
N ILE A 12 -6.55 4.48 2.28
CA ILE A 12 -6.35 5.20 3.55
C ILE A 12 -4.95 5.79 3.50
N VAL A 13 -4.86 7.10 3.72
CA VAL A 13 -3.58 7.81 3.58
C VAL A 13 -3.17 8.53 4.87
N ASP A 14 -4.02 8.55 5.90
CA ASP A 14 -3.78 9.36 7.09
C ASP A 14 -3.49 8.55 8.34
N ARG A 15 -3.35 7.24 8.21
CA ARG A 15 -3.01 6.40 9.36
C ARG A 15 -2.46 5.08 8.85
N PHE A 16 -1.91 4.29 9.77
CA PHE A 16 -1.35 2.98 9.45
C PHE A 16 -2.31 1.88 9.90
N PRO A 17 -2.27 0.71 9.23
CA PRO A 17 -3.07 -0.43 9.67
C PRO A 17 -2.47 -1.05 10.93
N ASP A 18 -3.24 -1.95 11.54
CA ASP A 18 -2.71 -2.76 12.62
C ASP A 18 -1.53 -3.59 12.12
N ASP A 19 -0.58 -3.86 13.01
CA ASP A 19 0.59 -4.66 12.64
C ASP A 19 0.15 -6.01 12.08
N GLU A 20 0.84 -6.43 11.01
CA GLU A 20 0.66 -7.73 10.40
C GLU A 20 -0.70 -7.96 9.74
N LEU A 21 -1.53 -6.94 9.64
CA LEU A 21 -2.80 -7.04 8.91
C LEU A 21 -2.53 -7.01 7.40
N PRO A 22 -2.93 -8.06 6.64
CA PRO A 22 -2.70 -8.04 5.20
C PRO A 22 -3.52 -6.97 4.51
N VAL A 23 -2.87 -6.15 3.69
CA VAL A 23 -3.53 -5.04 3.02
C VAL A 23 -2.98 -4.91 1.61
N GLU A 24 -3.70 -4.14 0.78
CA GLU A 24 -3.20 -3.70 -0.51
C GLU A 24 -2.52 -2.37 -0.35
N LEU A 25 -1.41 -2.19 -1.05
CA LEU A 25 -0.67 -0.93 -1.04
C LEU A 25 -0.83 -0.20 -2.35
N LEU A 26 -0.99 1.11 -2.25
CA LEU A 26 -0.91 2.00 -3.38
C LEU A 26 0.45 2.69 -3.31
N CYS A 27 1.28 2.47 -4.30
CA CYS A 27 2.61 3.05 -4.35
C CYS A 27 2.67 4.10 -5.44
N VAL A 28 3.67 4.95 -5.38
CA VAL A 28 3.82 6.04 -6.32
C VAL A 28 5.27 6.10 -6.79
N ASP A 29 5.45 6.38 -8.08
CA ASP A 29 6.76 6.64 -8.64
C ASP A 29 6.62 7.78 -9.64
N HIS A 30 7.67 8.02 -10.42
CA HIS A 30 7.66 9.16 -11.34
C HIS A 30 6.67 8.98 -12.50
N ASN A 31 6.13 7.78 -12.70
CA ASN A 31 5.14 7.50 -13.73
C ASN A 31 3.72 7.58 -13.20
N GLY A 32 3.52 7.72 -11.89
CA GLY A 32 2.19 7.77 -11.30
C GLY A 32 2.02 6.76 -10.20
N THR A 33 0.78 6.33 -9.99
CA THR A 33 0.48 5.40 -8.91
C THR A 33 0.20 4.01 -9.46
N TYR A 34 0.45 3.00 -8.64
CA TYR A 34 0.14 1.63 -8.99
C TYR A 34 -0.16 0.84 -7.72
N VAL A 35 -0.98 -0.21 -7.87
CA VAL A 35 -1.32 -1.09 -6.76
C VAL A 35 -0.34 -2.26 -6.77
N VAL A 36 0.25 -2.55 -5.63
CA VAL A 36 1.17 -3.67 -5.50
C VAL A 36 0.39 -4.96 -5.67
N PRO A 37 0.85 -5.89 -6.52
CA PRO A 37 0.06 -7.08 -6.90
C PRO A 37 0.12 -8.23 -5.90
N PHE A 38 0.52 -7.98 -4.68
CA PHE A 38 0.57 -9.02 -3.65
C PHE A 38 0.24 -8.41 -2.30
N PRO A 39 -0.20 -9.24 -1.32
CA PRO A 39 -0.55 -8.70 -0.01
C PRO A 39 0.69 -8.24 0.74
N CYS A 40 0.54 -7.13 1.42
CA CYS A 40 1.59 -6.55 2.24
C CYS A 40 1.08 -6.30 3.64
N HIS A 41 1.98 -6.11 4.58
CA HIS A 41 1.60 -5.76 5.93
C HIS A 41 2.64 -4.81 6.51
N ARG A 42 2.28 -4.14 7.60
CA ARG A 42 3.19 -3.23 8.27
C ARG A 42 3.72 -3.89 9.53
N VAL A 43 5.04 -4.00 9.61
CA VAL A 43 5.73 -4.62 10.74
C VAL A 43 6.98 -3.82 11.02
N ASP A 44 7.19 -3.47 12.29
CA ASP A 44 8.39 -2.76 12.72
C ASP A 44 8.62 -1.48 11.94
N ASN A 45 7.53 -0.74 11.70
CA ASN A 45 7.59 0.55 11.00
C ASN A 45 8.00 0.43 9.54
N ALA A 46 7.80 -0.73 8.93
CA ALA A 46 8.11 -0.94 7.52
C ALA A 46 6.99 -1.72 6.85
N TRP A 47 6.82 -1.48 5.55
CA TRP A 47 5.90 -2.29 4.75
C TRP A 47 6.65 -3.49 4.23
N ARG A 48 6.05 -4.68 4.34
CA ARG A 48 6.69 -5.91 3.91
C ARG A 48 5.72 -6.77 3.13
N ASN A 49 6.25 -7.57 2.21
CA ASN A 49 5.49 -8.59 1.51
C ASN A 49 5.12 -9.68 2.52
N VAL A 50 3.84 -10.04 2.60
CA VAL A 50 3.39 -11.04 3.57
C VAL A 50 4.05 -12.38 3.34
N ALA A 51 4.25 -12.76 2.08
CA ALA A 51 4.77 -14.09 1.75
C ALA A 51 6.28 -14.19 1.92
N THR A 52 7.02 -13.15 1.54
CA THR A 52 8.48 -13.23 1.52
C THR A 52 9.13 -12.46 2.66
N GLN A 53 8.39 -11.56 3.31
CA GLN A 53 8.90 -10.67 4.36
C GLN A 53 9.89 -9.64 3.85
N GLU A 54 10.00 -9.49 2.54
CA GLU A 54 10.87 -8.47 1.98
C GLU A 54 10.28 -7.09 2.16
N VAL A 55 11.12 -6.12 2.44
CA VAL A 55 10.70 -4.73 2.62
C VAL A 55 10.28 -4.15 1.29
N ILE A 56 9.17 -3.42 1.30
CA ILE A 56 8.71 -2.69 0.13
C ILE A 56 9.49 -1.38 0.09
N GLU A 57 10.33 -1.22 -0.91
CA GLU A 57 11.20 -0.05 -1.00
C GLU A 57 10.58 1.10 -1.77
N ALA A 58 9.43 0.88 -2.37
CA ALA A 58 8.73 1.93 -3.10
C ALA A 58 8.09 2.91 -2.12
N GLU A 59 7.78 4.11 -2.63
CA GLU A 59 7.07 5.09 -1.83
C GLU A 59 5.60 4.68 -1.76
N VAL A 60 5.08 4.47 -0.54
CA VAL A 60 3.71 4.04 -0.34
C VAL A 60 2.84 5.26 -0.10
N ALA A 61 1.82 5.43 -0.94
CA ALA A 61 0.90 6.56 -0.83
C ALA A 61 -0.31 6.23 0.05
N GLY A 62 -0.72 4.96 0.12
CA GLY A 62 -1.88 4.59 0.92
C GLY A 62 -2.05 3.09 0.95
N TRP A 63 -3.07 2.64 1.69
CA TRP A 63 -3.37 1.22 1.82
C TRP A 63 -4.87 1.02 1.96
N ARG A 64 -5.32 -0.20 1.71
CA ARG A 64 -6.71 -0.56 1.96
C ARG A 64 -6.79 -2.04 2.28
N LEU A 65 -7.89 -2.43 2.92
CA LEU A 65 -8.09 -3.84 3.26
C LEU A 65 -8.30 -4.65 1.99
N ARG A 66 -7.75 -5.86 1.99
CA ARG A 66 -7.98 -6.79 0.89
C ARG A 66 -9.30 -7.51 1.10
N ASN A 67 -9.95 -7.81 0.01
CA ASN A 67 -11.17 -8.61 0.04
C ASN A 67 -10.91 -10.05 -0.35
#